data_451c3c3c7e8fd262f96eed238acd29c3
#
_entry.id   451c3c3c7e8fd262f96eed238acd29c3
#
_cell.length_a   1.000
_cell.length_b   1.000
_cell.length_c   1.000
_cell.angle_alpha   90.00
_cell.angle_beta   90.00
_cell.angle_gamma   90.00
#
_symmetry.space_group_name_H-M   'P 1'
#
loop_
_entity.id
_entity.type
_entity.pdbx_description
1 polymer ?
#
loop_
_entity_poly.entity_id
_entity_poly.type
_entity_poly.pdbx_seq_one_letter_code
_entity_poly.pdbx_strand_id
1 'polypeptide(L)'
;GVSRKEIKMQLLDSNLDSDTIDSVLSKVEEDNAKQTFWDKNDRGVIRIVHILFKQFLEDNGFYKFCPEGSRKYVFVKVTNNLIDHTSEKEIKDFILTYLLELDDISVYNYFADNTRFFKEEFLSMLSTIDIYFIEDNKYSAYLYYLNCAVKISKNDIVPIDYLDLGGYVWKDHVINRNFNICSVTEKCDFKKFISNINGSDENRVKAMESTLGFLMHGYKNLSFCPAVILNDEVISDNPEGGTGKGLLMNALSKMKKLVVIDGKSFMFERSFAYQLVSADTQILCFDDVKKHFDFERLFSVVTEGLTLEKKNK
;
A
#
# COMPACT_ATOMS: atom_id res chain seq x y z
N GLY A 1 -3.28 7.01 -25.82
CA GLY A 1 -2.34 8.12 -25.78
C GLY A 1 -2.96 9.37 -26.39
N VAL A 2 -2.73 10.51 -25.77
CA VAL A 2 -3.16 11.83 -26.27
C VAL A 2 -2.31 12.17 -27.49
N SER A 3 -2.90 12.60 -28.61
CA SER A 3 -2.14 12.89 -29.81
C SER A 3 -1.38 14.23 -29.69
N ARG A 4 -0.23 14.36 -30.41
CA ARG A 4 0.56 15.63 -30.48
C ARG A 4 -0.33 16.85 -30.77
N LYS A 5 -1.33 16.67 -31.58
CA LYS A 5 -2.27 17.74 -31.96
C LYS A 5 -3.17 18.17 -30.81
N GLU A 6 -3.58 17.24 -29.97
CA GLU A 6 -4.39 17.52 -28.76
C GLU A 6 -3.55 18.19 -27.67
N ILE A 7 -2.32 17.72 -27.45
CA ILE A 7 -1.36 18.35 -26.51
C ILE A 7 -1.04 19.77 -26.97
N LYS A 8 -0.77 19.98 -28.28
CA LYS A 8 -0.48 21.31 -28.83
C LYS A 8 -1.67 22.26 -28.70
N MET A 9 -2.92 21.78 -28.87
CA MET A 9 -4.13 22.59 -28.65
C MET A 9 -4.29 22.98 -27.16
N GLN A 10 -4.08 22.07 -26.25
CA GLN A 10 -4.16 22.37 -24.81
C GLN A 10 -3.07 23.36 -24.34
N LEU A 11 -1.86 23.28 -24.90
CA LEU A 11 -0.77 24.21 -24.59
C LEU A 11 -0.96 25.59 -25.21
N LEU A 12 -1.59 25.68 -26.40
CA LEU A 12 -1.93 26.96 -27.03
C LEU A 12 -2.98 27.75 -26.23
N ASP A 13 -3.89 27.05 -25.53
CA ASP A 13 -4.85 27.69 -24.62
C ASP A 13 -4.21 28.27 -23.34
N SER A 14 -2.93 27.93 -23.04
CA SER A 14 -2.19 28.41 -21.86
C SER A 14 -1.33 29.66 -22.08
N ASN A 15 -1.49 30.38 -23.19
CA ASN A 15 -0.74 31.64 -23.54
C ASN A 15 0.80 31.45 -23.67
N LEU A 16 1.28 30.23 -23.96
CA LEU A 16 2.69 30.00 -24.27
C LEU A 16 2.98 30.29 -25.75
N ASP A 17 4.17 30.86 -26.03
CA ASP A 17 4.59 31.10 -27.40
C ASP A 17 4.90 29.76 -28.15
N SER A 18 4.83 29.80 -29.48
CA SER A 18 4.98 28.60 -30.34
C SER A 18 6.34 27.94 -30.19
N ASP A 19 7.40 28.71 -29.95
CA ASP A 19 8.78 28.18 -29.85
C ASP A 19 8.96 27.44 -28.52
N THR A 20 8.36 27.95 -27.44
CA THR A 20 8.30 27.28 -26.13
C THR A 20 7.49 25.98 -26.21
N ILE A 21 6.34 26.00 -26.90
CA ILE A 21 5.50 24.82 -27.12
C ILE A 21 6.26 23.74 -27.91
N ASP A 22 6.92 24.12 -29.00
CA ASP A 22 7.67 23.18 -29.82
C ASP A 22 8.94 22.66 -29.10
N SER A 23 9.57 23.45 -28.21
CA SER A 23 10.64 22.99 -27.32
C SER A 23 10.16 22.00 -26.27
N VAL A 24 8.98 22.23 -25.68
CA VAL A 24 8.37 21.28 -24.73
C VAL A 24 7.95 19.99 -25.44
N LEU A 25 7.36 20.12 -26.63
CA LEU A 25 6.97 18.94 -27.42
C LEU A 25 8.18 18.10 -27.87
N SER A 26 9.29 18.75 -28.26
CA SER A 26 10.51 18.03 -28.62
C SER A 26 11.15 17.34 -27.42
N LYS A 27 11.16 17.95 -26.22
CA LYS A 27 11.59 17.30 -24.98
C LYS A 27 10.71 16.13 -24.61
N VAL A 28 9.38 16.26 -24.73
CA VAL A 28 8.44 15.16 -24.49
C VAL A 28 8.62 14.04 -25.51
N GLU A 29 9.00 14.36 -26.77
CA GLU A 29 9.33 13.36 -27.79
C GLU A 29 10.69 12.71 -27.54
N GLU A 30 11.69 13.42 -27.02
CA GLU A 30 12.97 12.84 -26.56
C GLU A 30 12.76 11.96 -25.32
N ASP A 31 11.93 12.38 -24.36
CA ASP A 31 11.57 11.58 -23.20
C ASP A 31 10.69 10.36 -23.55
N ASN A 32 9.90 10.45 -24.63
CA ASN A 32 9.14 9.34 -25.21
C ASN A 32 9.93 8.55 -26.27
N ALA A 33 11.20 8.87 -26.52
CA ALA A 33 12.06 8.03 -27.33
C ALA A 33 12.10 6.62 -26.72
N LYS A 34 11.53 5.65 -27.43
CA LYS A 34 11.41 4.27 -26.98
C LYS A 34 12.76 3.77 -26.51
N GLN A 35 12.93 3.62 -25.19
CA GLN A 35 14.18 3.19 -24.59
C GLN A 35 14.50 1.77 -25.01
N THR A 36 15.64 1.57 -25.67
CA THR A 36 16.13 0.25 -26.05
C THR A 36 17.19 -0.21 -25.06
N PHE A 37 17.07 -1.41 -24.55
CA PHE A 37 18.03 -2.05 -23.64
C PHE A 37 18.68 -3.30 -24.26
N TRP A 38 18.68 -3.36 -25.58
CA TRP A 38 19.31 -4.42 -26.37
C TRP A 38 19.98 -3.84 -27.61
N ASP A 39 20.92 -4.59 -28.15
CA ASP A 39 21.57 -4.34 -29.45
C ASP A 39 21.23 -5.46 -30.44
N LYS A 40 21.18 -5.13 -31.73
CA LYS A 40 21.15 -6.10 -32.83
C LYS A 40 22.42 -5.97 -33.63
N ASN A 41 23.15 -7.06 -33.81
CA ASN A 41 24.30 -7.06 -34.73
C ASN A 41 23.84 -7.13 -36.20
N ASP A 42 24.79 -7.00 -37.15
CA ASP A 42 24.53 -7.01 -38.59
C ASP A 42 23.83 -8.29 -39.09
N ARG A 43 23.86 -9.36 -38.29
CA ARG A 43 23.18 -10.64 -38.55
C ARG A 43 21.81 -10.77 -37.86
N GLY A 44 21.32 -9.68 -37.24
CA GLY A 44 20.07 -9.65 -36.56
C GLY A 44 20.04 -10.37 -35.18
N VAL A 45 21.23 -10.78 -34.65
CA VAL A 45 21.30 -11.43 -33.33
C VAL A 45 21.13 -10.39 -32.26
N ILE A 46 20.14 -10.63 -31.39
CA ILE A 46 19.77 -9.76 -30.26
C ILE A 46 20.68 -10.06 -29.07
N ARG A 47 21.17 -9.02 -28.42
CA ARG A 47 21.94 -9.09 -27.19
C ARG A 47 21.45 -8.03 -26.21
N ILE A 48 21.19 -8.46 -24.95
CA ILE A 48 20.84 -7.53 -23.88
C ILE A 48 22.05 -6.68 -23.48
N VAL A 49 21.82 -5.38 -23.26
CA VAL A 49 22.78 -4.45 -22.67
C VAL A 49 22.41 -4.26 -21.21
N HIS A 50 23.12 -4.94 -20.30
CA HIS A 50 22.75 -5.07 -18.89
C HIS A 50 22.56 -3.73 -18.19
N ILE A 51 23.44 -2.77 -18.45
CA ILE A 51 23.33 -1.44 -17.82
C ILE A 51 22.08 -0.69 -18.28
N LEU A 52 21.76 -0.75 -19.57
CA LEU A 52 20.55 -0.12 -20.11
C LEU A 52 19.29 -0.84 -19.62
N PHE A 53 19.32 -2.16 -19.48
CA PHE A 53 18.21 -2.91 -18.93
C PHE A 53 17.96 -2.56 -17.46
N LYS A 54 19.05 -2.43 -16.68
CA LYS A 54 18.96 -1.95 -15.29
C LYS A 54 18.36 -0.55 -15.23
N GLN A 55 18.89 0.40 -16.02
CA GLN A 55 18.39 1.77 -16.07
C GLN A 55 16.92 1.82 -16.47
N PHE A 56 16.54 1.09 -17.53
CA PHE A 56 15.15 1.00 -17.96
C PHE A 56 14.21 0.55 -16.84
N LEU A 57 14.58 -0.46 -16.06
CA LEU A 57 13.78 -0.92 -14.94
C LEU A 57 13.71 0.13 -13.82
N GLU A 58 14.82 0.77 -13.49
CA GLU A 58 14.89 1.80 -12.45
C GLU A 58 14.12 3.07 -12.84
N ASP A 59 14.18 3.50 -14.09
CA ASP A 59 13.39 4.62 -14.64
C ASP A 59 11.88 4.32 -14.58
N ASN A 60 11.51 3.03 -14.65
CA ASN A 60 10.13 2.57 -14.47
C ASN A 60 9.78 2.19 -13.02
N GLY A 61 10.62 2.57 -12.06
CA GLY A 61 10.38 2.47 -10.64
C GLY A 61 10.69 1.12 -9.99
N PHE A 62 11.37 0.20 -10.68
CA PHE A 62 11.72 -1.11 -10.11
C PHE A 62 13.03 -1.05 -9.34
N TYR A 63 12.99 -1.44 -8.07
CA TYR A 63 14.13 -1.41 -7.16
C TYR A 63 14.13 -2.63 -6.23
N LYS A 64 15.23 -2.77 -5.49
CA LYS A 64 15.29 -3.60 -4.30
C LYS A 64 15.05 -2.75 -3.06
N PHE A 65 14.31 -3.29 -2.11
CA PHE A 65 14.12 -2.70 -0.80
C PHE A 65 14.51 -3.73 0.28
N CYS A 66 15.32 -3.32 1.24
CA CYS A 66 15.69 -4.14 2.39
C CYS A 66 14.92 -3.62 3.62
N PRO A 67 13.87 -4.32 4.08
CA PRO A 67 13.15 -3.91 5.28
C PRO A 67 14.06 -3.85 6.51
N GLU A 68 13.78 -2.93 7.41
CA GLU A 68 14.53 -2.78 8.65
C GLU A 68 14.56 -4.11 9.43
N GLY A 69 15.75 -4.47 9.95
CA GLY A 69 15.96 -5.74 10.64
C GLY A 69 16.02 -6.98 9.74
N SER A 70 15.79 -6.85 8.42
CA SER A 70 15.92 -7.95 7.45
C SER A 70 17.30 -7.97 6.81
N ARG A 71 17.81 -9.20 6.57
CA ARG A 71 19.01 -9.42 5.72
C ARG A 71 18.65 -9.72 4.27
N LYS A 72 17.36 -9.88 3.98
CA LYS A 72 16.86 -10.20 2.64
C LYS A 72 16.18 -8.97 2.06
N TYR A 73 16.42 -8.72 0.79
CA TYR A 73 15.68 -7.70 0.05
C TYR A 73 14.39 -8.29 -0.54
N VAL A 74 13.50 -7.39 -0.90
CA VAL A 74 12.33 -7.66 -1.73
C VAL A 74 12.36 -6.75 -2.94
N PHE A 75 11.77 -7.17 -4.06
CA PHE A 75 11.56 -6.28 -5.19
C PHE A 75 10.35 -5.40 -4.94
N VAL A 76 10.48 -4.14 -5.28
CA VAL A 76 9.43 -3.14 -5.15
C VAL A 76 9.28 -2.33 -6.43
N LYS A 77 8.08 -1.82 -6.66
CA LYS A 77 7.79 -0.82 -7.69
C LYS A 77 7.36 0.47 -7.02
N VAL A 78 8.04 1.55 -7.35
CA VAL A 78 7.77 2.90 -6.85
C VAL A 78 7.06 3.71 -7.93
N THR A 79 5.94 4.31 -7.61
CA THR A 79 5.20 5.21 -8.50
C THR A 79 4.59 6.35 -7.68
N ASN A 80 4.96 7.59 -7.96
CA ASN A 80 4.44 8.78 -7.25
C ASN A 80 4.47 8.63 -5.72
N ASN A 81 5.62 8.24 -5.15
CA ASN A 81 5.82 7.98 -3.72
C ASN A 81 4.97 6.82 -3.13
N LEU A 82 4.25 6.08 -3.97
CA LEU A 82 3.61 4.83 -3.58
C LEU A 82 4.53 3.65 -3.89
N ILE A 83 4.65 2.75 -2.92
CA ILE A 83 5.47 1.54 -3.03
C ILE A 83 4.57 0.32 -3.08
N ASP A 84 4.81 -0.52 -4.06
CA ASP A 84 4.14 -1.80 -4.22
C ASP A 84 5.17 -2.94 -4.16
N HIS A 85 4.81 -4.06 -3.55
CA HIS A 85 5.60 -5.27 -3.70
C HIS A 85 5.51 -5.75 -5.14
N THR A 86 6.62 -6.19 -5.70
CA THR A 86 6.64 -6.77 -7.04
C THR A 86 7.39 -8.09 -7.07
N SER A 87 7.09 -8.90 -8.05
CA SER A 87 7.66 -10.23 -8.25
C SER A 87 8.38 -10.32 -9.59
N GLU A 88 9.26 -11.33 -9.73
CA GLU A 88 9.89 -11.68 -11.01
C GLU A 88 8.87 -11.77 -12.15
N LYS A 89 7.68 -12.33 -11.85
CA LYS A 89 6.61 -12.50 -12.84
C LYS A 89 6.06 -11.15 -13.29
N GLU A 90 5.78 -10.24 -12.36
CA GLU A 90 5.24 -8.91 -12.68
C GLU A 90 6.24 -8.06 -13.43
N ILE A 91 7.54 -8.14 -13.09
CA ILE A 91 8.62 -7.49 -13.85
C ILE A 91 8.68 -8.06 -15.27
N LYS A 92 8.59 -9.40 -15.42
CA LYS A 92 8.53 -10.05 -16.75
C LYS A 92 7.33 -9.56 -17.56
N ASP A 93 6.14 -9.58 -16.96
CA ASP A 93 4.91 -9.18 -17.64
C ASP A 93 4.98 -7.71 -18.07
N PHE A 94 5.54 -6.83 -17.24
CA PHE A 94 5.80 -5.43 -17.56
C PHE A 94 6.74 -5.28 -18.79
N ILE A 95 7.87 -5.99 -18.78
CA ILE A 95 8.83 -5.92 -19.88
C ILE A 95 8.23 -6.45 -21.17
N LEU A 96 7.55 -7.60 -21.13
CA LEU A 96 6.94 -8.18 -22.33
C LEU A 96 5.81 -7.28 -22.87
N THR A 97 5.05 -6.62 -22.02
CA THR A 97 4.04 -5.63 -22.43
C THR A 97 4.71 -4.45 -23.13
N TYR A 98 5.78 -3.89 -22.57
CA TYR A 98 6.53 -2.82 -23.19
C TYR A 98 7.08 -3.22 -24.55
N LEU A 99 7.69 -4.42 -24.68
CA LEU A 99 8.23 -4.92 -25.94
C LEU A 99 7.16 -5.15 -27.01
N LEU A 100 5.94 -5.53 -26.58
CA LEU A 100 4.82 -5.69 -27.51
C LEU A 100 4.40 -4.33 -28.12
N GLU A 101 4.45 -3.25 -27.34
CA GLU A 101 4.15 -1.88 -27.80
C GLU A 101 5.19 -1.33 -28.79
N LEU A 102 6.39 -1.93 -28.84
CA LEU A 102 7.45 -1.55 -29.80
C LEU A 102 7.26 -2.13 -31.19
N ASP A 103 6.32 -3.07 -31.36
CA ASP A 103 5.99 -3.76 -32.63
C ASP A 103 7.19 -4.51 -33.26
N ASP A 104 8.17 -4.93 -32.44
CA ASP A 104 9.32 -5.74 -32.87
C ASP A 104 9.19 -7.18 -32.34
N ILE A 105 8.49 -8.00 -33.14
CA ILE A 105 8.20 -9.39 -32.79
C ILE A 105 9.50 -10.19 -32.50
N SER A 106 10.60 -9.87 -33.19
CA SER A 106 11.86 -10.60 -33.00
C SER A 106 12.46 -10.38 -31.61
N VAL A 107 12.37 -9.14 -31.11
CA VAL A 107 12.83 -8.78 -29.75
C VAL A 107 11.91 -9.38 -28.71
N TYR A 108 10.58 -9.25 -28.89
CA TYR A 108 9.62 -9.86 -28.00
C TYR A 108 9.87 -11.36 -27.80
N ASN A 109 9.99 -12.11 -28.90
CA ASN A 109 10.24 -13.56 -28.85
C ASN A 109 11.58 -13.87 -28.16
N TYR A 110 12.63 -13.10 -28.44
CA TYR A 110 13.93 -13.26 -27.79
C TYR A 110 13.82 -13.17 -26.26
N PHE A 111 13.10 -12.18 -25.72
CA PHE A 111 12.91 -12.03 -24.29
C PHE A 111 11.93 -13.06 -23.71
N ALA A 112 10.88 -13.41 -24.45
CA ALA A 112 9.92 -14.44 -24.02
C ALA A 112 10.59 -15.81 -23.87
N ASP A 113 11.51 -16.17 -24.76
CA ASP A 113 12.25 -17.45 -24.75
C ASP A 113 13.38 -17.46 -23.70
N ASN A 114 13.98 -16.29 -23.39
CA ASN A 114 15.10 -16.17 -22.47
C ASN A 114 14.66 -15.75 -21.07
N THR A 115 13.87 -16.56 -20.40
CA THR A 115 13.28 -16.26 -19.08
C THR A 115 14.30 -16.00 -17.95
N ARG A 116 15.57 -16.36 -18.16
CA ARG A 116 16.68 -16.11 -17.21
C ARG A 116 16.85 -14.64 -16.85
N PHE A 117 16.50 -13.71 -17.74
CA PHE A 117 16.59 -12.27 -17.51
C PHE A 117 15.59 -11.75 -16.47
N PHE A 118 14.60 -12.56 -16.10
CA PHE A 118 13.56 -12.23 -15.12
C PHE A 118 13.74 -13.00 -13.81
N LYS A 119 14.85 -13.73 -13.65
CA LYS A 119 15.16 -14.45 -12.41
C LYS A 119 15.83 -13.54 -11.38
N GLU A 120 15.64 -13.86 -10.10
CA GLU A 120 16.19 -13.11 -8.98
C GLU A 120 17.71 -12.86 -9.15
N GLU A 121 18.46 -13.89 -9.58
CA GLU A 121 19.90 -13.78 -9.77
C GLU A 121 20.27 -12.67 -10.78
N PHE A 122 19.49 -12.52 -11.85
CA PHE A 122 19.72 -11.48 -12.84
C PHE A 122 19.18 -10.13 -12.36
N LEU A 123 17.99 -10.09 -11.79
CA LEU A 123 17.35 -8.87 -11.28
C LEU A 123 18.07 -8.32 -10.03
N SER A 124 18.93 -9.11 -9.38
CA SER A 124 19.76 -8.66 -8.25
C SER A 124 20.68 -7.47 -8.58
N MET A 125 20.89 -7.18 -9.87
CA MET A 125 21.62 -5.99 -10.34
C MET A 125 20.90 -4.67 -10.08
N LEU A 126 19.58 -4.68 -9.83
CA LEU A 126 18.82 -3.48 -9.46
C LEU A 126 19.41 -2.81 -8.22
N SER A 127 19.35 -1.49 -8.18
CA SER A 127 19.79 -0.73 -7.03
C SER A 127 18.88 -0.97 -5.82
N THR A 128 19.46 -0.91 -4.63
CA THR A 128 18.68 -0.86 -3.40
C THR A 128 18.29 0.59 -3.15
N ILE A 129 17.01 0.80 -2.86
CA ILE A 129 16.47 2.12 -2.52
C ILE A 129 16.32 2.24 -1.01
N ASP A 130 16.73 3.39 -0.46
CA ASP A 130 16.43 3.78 0.92
C ASP A 130 15.05 4.41 0.97
N ILE A 131 14.17 3.82 1.77
CA ILE A 131 12.77 4.21 1.86
C ILE A 131 12.50 4.82 3.23
N TYR A 132 12.05 6.07 3.23
CA TYR A 132 11.50 6.71 4.41
C TYR A 132 9.96 6.67 4.32
N PHE A 133 9.35 5.83 5.14
CA PHE A 133 7.89 5.75 5.19
C PHE A 133 7.30 6.90 5.99
N ILE A 134 6.19 7.43 5.50
CA ILE A 134 5.36 8.37 6.26
C ILE A 134 4.61 7.58 7.33
N GLU A 135 4.86 7.94 8.56
CA GLU A 135 4.24 7.34 9.74
C GLU A 135 3.39 8.34 10.52
N ASP A 136 2.41 7.81 11.22
CA ASP A 136 1.64 8.57 12.18
C ASP A 136 2.53 8.97 13.35
N ASN A 137 2.32 10.16 13.91
CA ASN A 137 3.01 10.63 15.09
C ASN A 137 2.01 11.03 16.18
N LYS A 138 2.49 11.41 17.36
CA LYS A 138 1.63 11.77 18.51
C LYS A 138 0.52 12.78 18.19
N TYR A 139 0.72 13.63 17.18
CA TYR A 139 -0.15 14.78 16.91
C TYR A 139 -0.90 14.69 15.59
N SER A 140 -0.55 13.74 14.73
CA SER A 140 -1.17 13.58 13.43
C SER A 140 -1.18 12.13 12.96
N ALA A 141 -2.26 11.77 12.28
CA ALA A 141 -2.45 10.51 11.58
C ALA A 141 -2.64 10.76 10.09
N TYR A 142 -2.41 9.72 9.28
CA TYR A 142 -2.59 9.78 7.84
C TYR A 142 -3.56 8.72 7.36
N LEU A 143 -4.42 9.12 6.43
CA LEU A 143 -5.24 8.22 5.62
C LEU A 143 -4.91 8.47 4.15
N TYR A 144 -4.76 7.39 3.40
CA TYR A 144 -4.33 7.43 2.01
C TYR A 144 -5.49 7.06 1.10
N TYR A 145 -5.80 7.91 0.11
CA TYR A 145 -6.89 7.72 -0.84
C TYR A 145 -6.34 7.70 -2.26
N LEU A 146 -7.15 7.30 -3.26
CA LEU A 146 -6.70 7.25 -4.65
C LEU A 146 -6.17 8.58 -5.18
N ASN A 147 -6.75 9.69 -4.74
CA ASN A 147 -6.43 11.03 -5.24
C ASN A 147 -5.49 11.84 -4.32
N CYS A 148 -5.29 11.46 -3.08
CA CYS A 148 -4.42 12.21 -2.15
C CYS A 148 -4.17 11.43 -0.85
N ALA A 149 -3.13 11.82 -0.12
CA ALA A 149 -2.99 11.55 1.30
C ALA A 149 -3.77 12.61 2.10
N VAL A 150 -4.33 12.21 3.22
CA VAL A 150 -5.05 13.13 4.13
C VAL A 150 -4.38 13.10 5.49
N LYS A 151 -3.79 14.23 5.87
CA LYS A 151 -3.24 14.43 7.20
C LYS A 151 -4.33 14.92 8.13
N ILE A 152 -4.51 14.19 9.23
CA ILE A 152 -5.50 14.48 10.27
C ILE A 152 -4.75 14.91 11.54
N SER A 153 -5.06 16.09 12.05
CA SER A 153 -4.58 16.61 13.31
C SER A 153 -5.74 16.91 14.25
N LYS A 154 -5.44 17.40 15.44
CA LYS A 154 -6.49 17.79 16.41
C LYS A 154 -7.52 18.76 15.84
N ASN A 155 -7.08 19.69 15.00
CA ASN A 155 -7.92 20.82 14.54
C ASN A 155 -8.16 20.81 13.03
N ASP A 156 -7.34 20.07 12.25
CA ASP A 156 -7.31 20.20 10.80
C ASP A 156 -7.35 18.86 10.09
N ILE A 157 -7.98 18.85 8.93
CA ILE A 157 -7.95 17.74 7.95
C ILE A 157 -7.42 18.33 6.65
N VAL A 158 -6.21 17.95 6.26
CA VAL A 158 -5.50 18.55 5.12
C VAL A 158 -5.21 17.48 4.07
N PRO A 159 -5.77 17.57 2.85
CA PRO A 159 -5.36 16.75 1.73
C PRO A 159 -3.98 17.19 1.22
N ILE A 160 -3.13 16.23 0.89
CA ILE A 160 -1.75 16.42 0.41
C ILE A 160 -1.57 15.54 -0.82
N ASP A 161 -1.01 16.09 -1.90
CA ASP A 161 -0.61 15.29 -3.05
C ASP A 161 0.50 14.31 -2.66
N TYR A 162 0.51 13.12 -3.27
CA TYR A 162 1.52 12.11 -2.96
C TYR A 162 2.94 12.59 -3.27
N LEU A 163 3.13 13.39 -4.30
CA LEU A 163 4.44 13.96 -4.67
C LEU A 163 4.95 14.96 -3.61
N ASP A 164 4.04 15.63 -2.91
CA ASP A 164 4.35 16.62 -1.87
C ASP A 164 4.45 16.01 -0.47
N LEU A 165 4.23 14.70 -0.34
CA LEU A 165 4.15 14.03 0.96
C LEU A 165 5.50 13.97 1.71
N GLY A 166 6.62 14.11 0.99
CA GLY A 166 7.97 14.11 1.56
C GLY A 166 8.49 12.74 2.03
N GLY A 167 7.83 11.66 1.61
CA GLY A 167 8.21 10.29 1.91
C GLY A 167 7.30 9.31 1.18
N TYR A 168 7.42 8.03 1.52
CA TYR A 168 6.78 6.94 0.80
C TYR A 168 5.64 6.30 1.60
N VAL A 169 4.73 5.67 0.89
CA VAL A 169 3.57 4.97 1.45
C VAL A 169 3.40 3.62 0.76
N TRP A 170 3.05 2.59 1.51
CA TRP A 170 2.63 1.32 0.91
C TRP A 170 1.34 1.52 0.10
N LYS A 171 1.32 1.08 -1.14
CA LYS A 171 0.13 1.13 -2.00
C LYS A 171 -1.05 0.35 -1.41
N ASP A 172 -0.77 -0.71 -0.69
CA ASP A 172 -1.76 -1.50 0.03
C ASP A 172 -2.46 -0.73 1.17
N HIS A 173 -1.88 0.41 1.60
CA HIS A 173 -2.53 1.31 2.55
C HIS A 173 -3.50 2.30 1.89
N VAL A 174 -3.52 2.35 0.54
CA VAL A 174 -4.40 3.26 -0.20
C VAL A 174 -5.83 2.73 -0.18
N ILE A 175 -6.72 3.50 0.40
CA ILE A 175 -8.15 3.25 0.42
C ILE A 175 -8.69 3.41 -1.01
N ASN A 176 -9.31 2.36 -1.56
CA ASN A 176 -9.77 2.30 -2.95
C ASN A 176 -11.00 3.18 -3.21
N ARG A 177 -10.87 4.45 -2.92
CA ARG A 177 -11.84 5.52 -3.25
C ARG A 177 -11.17 6.88 -3.21
N ASN A 178 -11.77 7.88 -3.84
CA ASN A 178 -11.33 9.27 -3.73
C ASN A 178 -11.76 9.87 -2.40
N PHE A 179 -10.89 10.71 -1.84
CA PHE A 179 -11.24 11.57 -0.73
C PHE A 179 -12.08 12.75 -1.23
N ASN A 180 -13.22 12.98 -0.57
CA ASN A 180 -14.06 14.13 -0.75
C ASN A 180 -14.46 14.69 0.61
N ILE A 181 -14.41 15.99 0.77
CA ILE A 181 -14.90 16.65 1.99
C ILE A 181 -16.43 16.67 1.89
N CYS A 182 -17.08 15.93 2.78
CA CYS A 182 -18.55 15.93 2.89
C CYS A 182 -19.02 17.13 3.73
N SER A 183 -20.21 17.64 3.43
CA SER A 183 -20.84 18.66 4.27
C SER A 183 -21.21 18.07 5.64
N VAL A 184 -21.15 18.86 6.70
CA VAL A 184 -21.49 18.43 8.08
C VAL A 184 -22.96 17.97 8.19
N THR A 185 -23.80 18.36 7.24
CA THR A 185 -25.24 18.07 7.21
C THR A 185 -25.60 16.72 6.59
N GLU A 186 -24.63 16.04 5.93
CA GLU A 186 -24.91 14.74 5.33
C GLU A 186 -25.17 13.66 6.39
N LYS A 187 -26.28 12.92 6.20
CA LYS A 187 -26.62 11.79 7.04
C LYS A 187 -25.62 10.65 6.80
N CYS A 188 -24.93 10.24 7.85
CA CYS A 188 -23.98 9.14 7.81
C CYS A 188 -24.58 7.89 8.48
N ASP A 189 -24.84 6.85 7.71
CA ASP A 189 -25.42 5.61 8.24
C ASP A 189 -24.47 4.90 9.22
N PHE A 190 -23.17 5.05 9.05
CA PHE A 190 -22.20 4.52 10.02
C PHE A 190 -22.30 5.23 11.38
N LYS A 191 -22.51 6.56 11.40
CA LYS A 191 -22.78 7.28 12.66
C LYS A 191 -24.05 6.81 13.34
N LYS A 192 -25.12 6.54 12.57
CA LYS A 192 -26.35 5.94 13.14
C LYS A 192 -26.08 4.54 13.70
N PHE A 193 -25.32 3.72 12.97
CA PHE A 193 -24.93 2.40 13.45
C PHE A 193 -24.18 2.50 14.78
N ILE A 194 -23.17 3.39 14.90
CA ILE A 194 -22.44 3.62 16.15
C ILE A 194 -23.40 4.07 17.27
N SER A 195 -24.33 4.99 17.00
CA SER A 195 -25.33 5.41 17.98
C SER A 195 -26.19 4.23 18.44
N ASN A 196 -26.70 3.43 17.50
CA ASN A 196 -27.59 2.32 17.80
C ASN A 196 -26.96 1.23 18.68
N ILE A 197 -25.70 0.81 18.34
CA ILE A 197 -25.00 -0.22 19.13
C ILE A 197 -24.60 0.25 20.53
N ASN A 198 -24.63 1.56 20.77
CA ASN A 198 -24.36 2.18 22.07
C ASN A 198 -25.63 2.64 22.79
N GLY A 199 -26.80 2.18 22.33
CA GLY A 199 -28.10 2.52 22.95
C GLY A 199 -28.44 4.02 22.87
N SER A 200 -27.84 4.76 21.91
CA SER A 200 -27.96 6.21 21.76
C SER A 200 -27.49 7.03 22.99
N ASP A 201 -26.72 6.42 23.89
CA ASP A 201 -26.07 7.13 24.99
C ASP A 201 -24.88 7.93 24.50
N GLU A 202 -24.89 9.25 24.69
CA GLU A 202 -23.86 10.16 24.16
C GLU A 202 -22.46 9.85 24.70
N ASN A 203 -22.31 9.42 25.96
CA ASN A 203 -21.01 9.13 26.53
C ASN A 203 -20.45 7.82 25.97
N ARG A 204 -21.29 6.81 25.78
CA ARG A 204 -20.91 5.55 25.13
C ARG A 204 -20.54 5.77 23.66
N VAL A 205 -21.28 6.61 22.93
CA VAL A 205 -20.98 6.97 21.54
C VAL A 205 -19.62 7.68 21.48
N LYS A 206 -19.34 8.67 22.32
CA LYS A 206 -18.04 9.37 22.38
C LYS A 206 -16.89 8.42 22.73
N ALA A 207 -17.11 7.49 23.66
CA ALA A 207 -16.11 6.48 24.02
C ALA A 207 -15.81 5.55 22.82
N MET A 208 -16.84 5.12 22.10
CA MET A 208 -16.69 4.29 20.90
C MET A 208 -15.97 5.06 19.77
N GLU A 209 -16.35 6.31 19.52
CA GLU A 209 -15.67 7.17 18.54
C GLU A 209 -14.19 7.37 18.89
N SER A 210 -13.85 7.56 20.17
CA SER A 210 -12.46 7.65 20.64
C SER A 210 -11.71 6.34 20.44
N THR A 211 -12.34 5.21 20.68
CA THR A 211 -11.77 3.88 20.45
C THR A 211 -11.51 3.64 18.96
N LEU A 212 -12.45 4.02 18.11
CA LEU A 212 -12.26 3.97 16.66
C LEU A 212 -11.10 4.87 16.19
N GLY A 213 -11.05 6.10 16.72
CA GLY A 213 -9.94 7.02 16.46
C GLY A 213 -8.58 6.42 16.86
N PHE A 214 -8.53 5.77 18.02
CA PHE A 214 -7.32 5.06 18.49
C PHE A 214 -6.93 3.92 17.53
N LEU A 215 -7.86 3.09 17.09
CA LEU A 215 -7.61 2.00 16.14
C LEU A 215 -7.20 2.50 14.75
N MET A 216 -7.63 3.70 14.37
CA MET A 216 -7.27 4.35 13.10
C MET A 216 -5.90 5.05 13.14
N HIS A 217 -5.33 5.26 14.32
CA HIS A 217 -4.08 5.98 14.54
C HIS A 217 -2.93 4.98 14.72
N GLY A 218 -1.93 5.02 13.83
CA GLY A 218 -0.80 4.09 13.83
C GLY A 218 0.33 4.43 14.83
N TYR A 219 0.28 5.59 15.49
CA TYR A 219 1.31 5.97 16.45
C TYR A 219 1.29 5.09 17.70
N LYS A 220 2.40 4.42 17.99
CA LYS A 220 2.57 3.59 19.18
C LYS A 220 3.25 4.40 20.30
N ASN A 221 2.52 4.59 21.40
CA ASN A 221 3.10 5.14 22.61
C ASN A 221 3.59 4.00 23.51
N LEU A 222 4.93 3.84 23.61
CA LEU A 222 5.54 2.76 24.39
C LEU A 222 5.15 2.77 25.89
N SER A 223 4.74 3.93 26.42
CA SER A 223 4.28 4.06 27.82
C SER A 223 2.82 3.70 27.99
N PHE A 224 2.05 3.56 26.91
CA PHE A 224 0.62 3.26 26.93
C PHE A 224 0.20 2.55 25.63
N CYS A 225 0.23 1.23 25.64
CA CYS A 225 -0.09 0.35 24.52
C CYS A 225 -1.31 -0.54 24.84
N PRO A 226 -2.55 -0.02 24.92
CA PRO A 226 -3.70 -0.84 25.19
C PRO A 226 -4.09 -1.71 23.99
N ALA A 227 -4.61 -2.91 24.27
CA ALA A 227 -5.38 -3.67 23.30
C ALA A 227 -6.87 -3.35 23.49
N VAL A 228 -7.62 -3.30 22.38
CA VAL A 228 -9.07 -3.09 22.42
C VAL A 228 -9.78 -4.43 22.47
N ILE A 229 -10.64 -4.64 23.46
CA ILE A 229 -11.46 -5.85 23.57
C ILE A 229 -12.92 -5.44 23.39
N LEU A 230 -13.56 -5.99 22.35
CA LEU A 230 -14.98 -5.81 22.09
C LEU A 230 -15.76 -6.96 22.72
N ASN A 231 -16.65 -6.65 23.65
CA ASN A 231 -17.49 -7.62 24.31
C ASN A 231 -18.96 -7.20 24.24
N ASP A 232 -19.87 -8.18 24.45
CA ASP A 232 -21.29 -7.89 24.60
C ASP A 232 -21.54 -7.27 25.98
N GLU A 233 -22.54 -6.40 26.08
CA GLU A 233 -22.90 -5.75 27.34
C GLU A 233 -23.33 -6.77 28.38
N VAL A 234 -24.09 -7.79 27.95
CA VAL A 234 -24.51 -8.89 28.78
C VAL A 234 -23.68 -10.12 28.47
N ILE A 235 -22.89 -10.57 29.44
CA ILE A 235 -22.11 -11.79 29.34
C ILE A 235 -23.05 -12.97 29.59
N SER A 236 -23.25 -13.83 28.58
CA SER A 236 -24.11 -15.01 28.64
C SER A 236 -23.28 -16.26 28.28
N ASP A 237 -23.64 -17.39 28.89
CA ASP A 237 -23.08 -18.69 28.51
C ASP A 237 -23.52 -19.14 27.11
N ASN A 238 -24.64 -18.58 26.59
CA ASN A 238 -25.13 -18.77 25.23
C ASN A 238 -25.20 -17.40 24.54
N PRO A 239 -24.07 -16.88 24.02
CA PRO A 239 -24.04 -15.58 23.38
C PRO A 239 -24.86 -15.60 22.09
N GLU A 240 -25.85 -14.72 22.00
CA GLU A 240 -26.55 -14.44 20.75
C GLU A 240 -25.66 -13.59 19.86
N GLY A 241 -25.40 -14.04 18.64
CA GLY A 241 -24.64 -13.25 17.66
C GLY A 241 -25.42 -12.00 17.22
N GLY A 242 -24.78 -11.14 16.40
CA GLY A 242 -25.48 -10.02 15.76
C GLY A 242 -25.38 -8.67 16.48
N THR A 243 -24.56 -8.54 17.53
CA THR A 243 -24.34 -7.29 18.29
C THR A 243 -23.52 -6.23 17.57
N GLY A 244 -23.07 -6.48 16.32
CA GLY A 244 -22.41 -5.50 15.48
C GLY A 244 -20.86 -5.51 15.52
N LYS A 245 -20.23 -6.36 16.38
CA LYS A 245 -18.75 -6.44 16.46
C LYS A 245 -18.08 -6.72 15.12
N GLY A 246 -18.55 -7.74 14.39
CA GLY A 246 -18.01 -8.07 13.06
C GLY A 246 -18.24 -6.97 12.02
N LEU A 247 -19.39 -6.26 12.10
CA LEU A 247 -19.65 -5.12 11.21
C LEU A 247 -18.69 -3.96 11.48
N LEU A 248 -18.37 -3.70 12.77
CA LEU A 248 -17.38 -2.70 13.16
C LEU A 248 -15.99 -3.04 12.59
N MET A 249 -15.56 -4.30 12.73
CA MET A 249 -14.26 -4.75 12.15
C MET A 249 -14.26 -4.65 10.63
N ASN A 250 -15.36 -5.00 9.97
CA ASN A 250 -15.49 -4.85 8.52
C ASN A 250 -15.41 -3.36 8.10
N ALA A 251 -16.00 -2.45 8.85
CA ALA A 251 -15.87 -1.01 8.58
C ALA A 251 -14.41 -0.54 8.71
N LEU A 252 -13.70 -0.96 9.76
CA LEU A 252 -12.27 -0.64 9.94
C LEU A 252 -11.41 -1.20 8.80
N SER A 253 -11.72 -2.41 8.31
CA SER A 253 -11.00 -3.01 7.17
C SER A 253 -11.15 -2.24 5.86
N LYS A 254 -12.13 -1.33 5.75
CA LYS A 254 -12.27 -0.43 4.59
C LYS A 254 -11.38 0.81 4.66
N MET A 255 -10.74 1.02 5.81
CA MET A 255 -9.93 2.21 6.10
C MET A 255 -8.47 1.89 6.43
N LYS A 256 -8.21 0.70 6.97
CA LYS A 256 -6.88 0.24 7.39
C LYS A 256 -6.68 -1.21 6.96
N LYS A 257 -5.43 -1.60 6.68
CA LYS A 257 -5.10 -3.01 6.39
C LYS A 257 -5.26 -3.84 7.66
N LEU A 258 -6.41 -4.50 7.75
CA LEU A 258 -6.81 -5.29 8.90
C LEU A 258 -6.67 -6.79 8.57
N VAL A 259 -5.99 -7.53 9.43
CA VAL A 259 -5.89 -9.00 9.37
C VAL A 259 -6.73 -9.60 10.47
N VAL A 260 -7.62 -10.52 10.09
CA VAL A 260 -8.47 -11.26 11.03
C VAL A 260 -7.89 -12.67 11.22
N ILE A 261 -7.70 -13.05 12.47
CA ILE A 261 -7.32 -14.41 12.88
C ILE A 261 -8.50 -15.02 13.64
N ASP A 262 -8.89 -16.24 13.27
CA ASP A 262 -9.89 -17.00 14.03
C ASP A 262 -9.35 -17.35 15.43
N GLY A 263 -9.87 -16.69 16.45
CA GLY A 263 -9.43 -16.85 17.83
C GLY A 263 -9.79 -18.20 18.44
N LYS A 264 -10.80 -18.92 17.90
CA LYS A 264 -11.17 -20.26 18.37
C LYS A 264 -10.12 -21.30 18.00
N SER A 265 -9.58 -21.22 16.78
CA SER A 265 -8.59 -22.16 16.26
C SER A 265 -7.14 -21.73 16.49
N PHE A 266 -6.93 -20.48 16.95
CA PHE A 266 -5.60 -19.92 17.14
C PHE A 266 -4.84 -20.64 18.28
N MET A 267 -3.58 -20.95 18.02
CA MET A 267 -2.64 -21.55 18.98
C MET A 267 -1.31 -20.82 18.86
N PHE A 268 -0.85 -20.24 19.96
CA PHE A 268 0.43 -19.51 20.03
C PHE A 268 1.65 -20.39 19.73
N GLU A 269 1.56 -21.70 20.03
CA GLU A 269 2.64 -22.67 19.87
C GLU A 269 2.83 -23.15 18.41
N ARG A 270 1.89 -22.85 17.52
CA ARG A 270 2.02 -23.27 16.12
C ARG A 270 3.08 -22.45 15.41
N SER A 271 4.01 -23.11 14.76
CA SER A 271 4.85 -22.49 13.74
C SER A 271 3.93 -21.79 12.73
N PHE A 272 4.30 -20.59 12.34
CA PHE A 272 3.51 -19.78 11.40
C PHE A 272 2.12 -19.33 11.90
N ALA A 273 1.91 -19.23 13.23
CA ALA A 273 0.65 -18.77 13.80
C ALA A 273 0.19 -17.40 13.23
N TYR A 274 1.14 -16.54 12.88
CA TYR A 274 0.92 -15.20 12.34
C TYR A 274 1.23 -15.10 10.83
N GLN A 275 1.13 -16.20 10.08
CA GLN A 275 1.51 -16.22 8.64
C GLN A 275 0.72 -15.23 7.76
N LEU A 276 -0.46 -14.80 8.18
CA LEU A 276 -1.30 -13.82 7.47
C LEU A 276 -0.84 -12.38 7.71
N VAL A 277 -0.07 -12.15 8.77
CA VAL A 277 0.44 -10.82 9.12
C VAL A 277 1.63 -10.48 8.22
N SER A 278 1.71 -9.24 7.77
CA SER A 278 2.80 -8.69 6.96
C SER A 278 3.28 -7.36 7.54
N ALA A 279 4.42 -6.86 7.08
CA ALA A 279 5.01 -5.61 7.58
C ALA A 279 4.07 -4.39 7.41
N ASP A 280 3.18 -4.45 6.45
CA ASP A 280 2.19 -3.43 6.14
C ASP A 280 0.82 -3.65 6.84
N THR A 281 0.67 -4.67 7.70
CA THR A 281 -0.53 -4.88 8.51
C THR A 281 -0.66 -3.77 9.56
N GLN A 282 -1.82 -3.10 9.59
CA GLN A 282 -2.08 -1.97 10.48
C GLN A 282 -2.92 -2.35 11.71
N ILE A 283 -3.83 -3.31 11.54
CA ILE A 283 -4.67 -3.80 12.63
C ILE A 283 -4.66 -5.33 12.61
N LEU A 284 -4.37 -5.94 13.75
CA LEU A 284 -4.50 -7.38 13.96
C LEU A 284 -5.71 -7.63 14.85
N CYS A 285 -6.68 -8.39 14.33
CA CYS A 285 -7.91 -8.75 15.04
C CYS A 285 -7.95 -10.26 15.31
N PHE A 286 -8.14 -10.64 16.56
CA PHE A 286 -8.52 -12.01 16.93
C PHE A 286 -10.03 -12.05 17.09
N ASP A 287 -10.71 -12.67 16.12
CA ASP A 287 -12.17 -12.77 16.14
C ASP A 287 -12.61 -14.06 16.85
N ASP A 288 -13.68 -13.97 17.60
CA ASP A 288 -14.34 -15.07 18.27
C ASP A 288 -13.39 -15.93 19.13
N VAL A 289 -12.66 -15.26 20.04
CA VAL A 289 -11.71 -15.92 20.94
C VAL A 289 -12.38 -16.90 21.90
N LYS A 290 -11.73 -18.05 22.15
CA LYS A 290 -12.25 -19.07 23.08
C LYS A 290 -12.26 -18.57 24.53
N LYS A 291 -13.09 -19.17 25.38
CA LYS A 291 -13.31 -18.82 26.81
C LYS A 291 -12.02 -18.71 27.64
N HIS A 292 -10.98 -19.48 27.31
CA HIS A 292 -9.67 -19.47 27.98
C HIS A 292 -8.57 -19.05 27.01
N PHE A 293 -8.80 -17.97 26.27
CA PHE A 293 -7.78 -17.41 25.41
C PHE A 293 -6.70 -16.77 26.27
N ASP A 294 -5.44 -17.10 25.97
CA ASP A 294 -4.27 -16.64 26.75
C ASP A 294 -3.90 -15.21 26.35
N PHE A 295 -4.55 -14.24 26.94
CA PHE A 295 -4.29 -12.82 26.71
C PHE A 295 -2.90 -12.38 27.19
N GLU A 296 -2.30 -13.09 28.17
CA GLU A 296 -0.98 -12.76 28.70
C GLU A 296 0.10 -12.84 27.62
N ARG A 297 -0.02 -13.82 26.73
CA ARG A 297 0.89 -13.98 25.59
C ARG A 297 0.83 -12.86 24.54
N LEU A 298 -0.21 -12.04 24.57
CA LEU A 298 -0.30 -10.88 23.69
C LEU A 298 0.49 -9.67 24.24
N PHE A 299 0.93 -9.69 25.50
CA PHE A 299 1.63 -8.53 26.07
C PHE A 299 2.90 -8.19 25.31
N SER A 300 3.74 -9.15 24.98
CA SER A 300 4.94 -8.93 24.18
C SER A 300 4.61 -8.40 22.78
N VAL A 301 3.56 -8.96 22.13
CA VAL A 301 3.09 -8.50 20.82
C VAL A 301 2.66 -7.04 20.88
N VAL A 302 1.92 -6.66 21.93
CA VAL A 302 1.42 -5.28 22.11
C VAL A 302 2.55 -4.32 22.45
N THR A 303 3.51 -4.71 23.31
CA THR A 303 4.56 -3.82 23.82
C THR A 303 5.81 -3.80 22.94
N GLU A 304 6.30 -4.95 22.51
CA GLU A 304 7.60 -5.10 21.84
C GLU A 304 7.47 -5.23 20.31
N GLY A 305 6.37 -5.78 19.82
CA GLY A 305 6.14 -6.07 18.43
C GLY A 305 6.09 -7.56 18.13
N LEU A 306 5.97 -7.91 16.86
CA LEU A 306 5.75 -9.27 16.39
C LEU A 306 6.88 -9.73 15.47
N THR A 307 7.59 -10.79 15.86
CA THR A 307 8.51 -11.48 14.95
C THR A 307 7.72 -12.45 14.08
N LEU A 308 7.84 -12.31 12.76
CA LEU A 308 7.09 -13.11 11.81
C LEU A 308 7.95 -14.25 11.26
N GLU A 309 7.48 -15.49 11.43
CA GLU A 309 7.98 -16.63 10.68
C GLU A 309 7.01 -16.95 9.53
N LYS A 310 7.51 -16.88 8.31
CA LYS A 310 6.73 -17.25 7.11
C LYS A 310 7.24 -18.55 6.55
N LYS A 311 6.32 -19.43 6.14
CA LYS A 311 6.66 -20.63 5.40
C LYS A 311 7.27 -20.20 4.06
N ASN A 312 8.46 -20.69 3.75
CA ASN A 312 9.07 -20.48 2.43
C ASN A 312 8.09 -21.04 1.37
N LYS A 313 7.69 -20.18 0.45
CA LYS A 313 6.95 -20.58 -0.75
C LYS A 313 7.91 -20.87 -1.87
#